data_ab253329bc28b67305706b65b78665f6
#
_entry.id   ab253329bc28b67305706b65b78665f6
#
_cell.length_a   1.000
_cell.length_b   1.000
_cell.length_c   1.000
_cell.angle_alpha   90.00
_cell.angle_beta   90.00
_cell.angle_gamma   90.00
#
_symmetry.space_group_name_H-M   'P 1'
#
loop_
_entity.id
_entity.type
_entity.pdbx_description
1 polymer ?
#
loop_
_entity_poly.entity_id
_entity_poly.type
_entity_poly.pdbx_seq_one_letter_code
_entity_poly.pdbx_strand_id
1 'polypeptide(L)'
;MTKIYLIRHAEAEGNLYRRIQGHWDGSITPLGLQQIDALAQRFRREHIDALYCSDLSRARATAEAITRYHDIPAVVTPRLTEICMGVWEGRAWGDVEHEFPEQMRWFNTDPDRWSVPGCEPIRDVQKRMKRAIEDLAARHDGQTIVLVSHGMAIRAYLCTVLGLSLIHISEPTRPRLI
;
A
#
# COMPACT_ATOMS: atom_id res chain seq x y z
N MET A 1 -12.59 -15.05 15.14
CA MET A 1 -11.33 -14.71 14.42
C MET A 1 -11.69 -13.97 13.15
N THR A 2 -11.10 -12.81 12.90
CA THR A 2 -11.36 -11.95 11.74
C THR A 2 -10.57 -12.43 10.53
N LYS A 3 -11.23 -12.60 9.37
CA LYS A 3 -10.57 -12.85 8.09
C LYS A 3 -10.28 -11.51 7.42
N ILE A 4 -9.00 -11.25 7.06
CA ILE A 4 -8.59 -10.00 6.45
C ILE A 4 -8.01 -10.25 5.06
N TYR A 5 -8.59 -9.61 4.04
CA TYR A 5 -7.97 -9.45 2.74
C TYR A 5 -7.22 -8.12 2.70
N LEU A 6 -5.90 -8.17 2.60
CA LEU A 6 -5.06 -6.98 2.47
C LEU A 6 -4.65 -6.81 1.01
N ILE A 7 -5.11 -5.74 0.39
CA ILE A 7 -5.01 -5.51 -1.06
C ILE A 7 -4.18 -4.26 -1.34
N ARG A 8 -3.22 -4.38 -2.25
CA ARG A 8 -2.54 -3.23 -2.83
C ARG A 8 -3.41 -2.62 -3.91
N HIS A 9 -3.44 -1.28 -4.00
CA HIS A 9 -4.10 -0.55 -5.08
C HIS A 9 -3.66 -1.02 -6.47
N ALA A 10 -4.52 -0.87 -7.48
CA ALA A 10 -4.24 -1.15 -8.88
C ALA A 10 -3.17 -0.21 -9.45
N GLU A 11 -2.63 -0.54 -10.62
CA GLU A 11 -1.60 0.26 -11.27
C GLU A 11 -2.07 1.70 -11.50
N ALA A 12 -1.22 2.66 -11.09
CA ALA A 12 -1.39 4.09 -11.30
C ALA A 12 -0.18 4.65 -12.05
N GLU A 13 -0.28 5.90 -12.51
CA GLU A 13 0.74 6.58 -13.32
C GLU A 13 2.15 6.49 -12.74
N GLY A 14 2.30 6.62 -11.43
CA GLY A 14 3.60 6.48 -10.79
C GLY A 14 4.24 5.09 -10.99
N ASN A 15 3.44 4.04 -11.09
CA ASN A 15 3.95 2.70 -11.41
C ASN A 15 4.39 2.63 -12.88
N LEU A 16 3.56 3.12 -13.81
CA LEU A 16 3.82 3.11 -15.24
C LEU A 16 5.06 3.92 -15.61
N TYR A 17 5.16 5.15 -15.10
CA TYR A 17 6.24 6.07 -15.42
C TYR A 17 7.43 6.00 -14.46
N ARG A 18 7.47 5.00 -13.57
CA ARG A 18 8.53 4.81 -12.59
C ARG A 18 8.80 6.06 -11.75
N ARG A 19 7.72 6.73 -11.31
CA ARG A 19 7.78 7.87 -10.39
C ARG A 19 7.50 7.44 -8.97
N ILE A 20 8.15 8.08 -8.04
CA ILE A 20 7.95 7.89 -6.60
C ILE A 20 6.59 8.48 -6.24
N GLN A 21 5.67 7.65 -5.75
CA GLN A 21 4.33 8.10 -5.45
C GLN A 21 4.23 8.67 -4.03
N GLY A 22 4.45 7.86 -2.99
CA GLY A 22 4.13 8.31 -1.64
C GLY A 22 2.71 8.86 -1.56
N HIS A 23 2.55 10.11 -1.15
CA HIS A 23 1.28 10.85 -1.14
C HIS A 23 0.97 11.55 -2.46
N TRP A 24 1.93 11.64 -3.40
CA TRP A 24 1.61 12.10 -4.75
C TRP A 24 0.62 11.13 -5.42
N ASP A 25 -0.50 11.66 -5.90
CA ASP A 25 -1.68 10.88 -6.26
C ASP A 25 -1.93 10.91 -7.77
N GLY A 26 -1.26 10.02 -8.51
CA GLY A 26 -1.44 9.84 -9.93
C GLY A 26 -2.69 9.01 -10.27
N SER A 27 -3.22 9.22 -11.47
CA SER A 27 -4.42 8.56 -11.99
C SER A 27 -4.20 7.06 -12.21
N ILE A 28 -5.29 6.28 -12.17
CA ILE A 28 -5.28 4.86 -12.54
C ILE A 28 -4.99 4.72 -14.04
N THR A 29 -4.10 3.80 -14.41
CA THR A 29 -3.77 3.52 -15.81
C THR A 29 -4.82 2.63 -16.48
N PRO A 30 -4.82 2.53 -17.82
CA PRO A 30 -5.68 1.57 -18.53
C PRO A 30 -5.49 0.12 -18.06
N LEU A 31 -4.25 -0.29 -17.73
CA LEU A 31 -4.00 -1.60 -17.13
C LEU A 31 -4.55 -1.67 -15.70
N GLY A 32 -4.42 -0.59 -14.93
CA GLY A 32 -5.01 -0.49 -13.60
C GLY A 32 -6.52 -0.66 -13.61
N LEU A 33 -7.24 -0.11 -14.61
CA LEU A 33 -8.67 -0.32 -14.77
C LEU A 33 -9.01 -1.79 -15.02
N GLN A 34 -8.23 -2.50 -15.85
CA GLN A 34 -8.40 -3.94 -16.06
C GLN A 34 -8.17 -4.74 -14.79
N GLN A 35 -7.14 -4.37 -14.00
CA GLN A 35 -6.86 -4.99 -12.69
C GLN A 35 -8.02 -4.78 -11.71
N ILE A 36 -8.60 -3.59 -11.68
CA ILE A 36 -9.76 -3.23 -10.87
C ILE A 36 -10.97 -4.10 -11.24
N ASP A 37 -11.25 -4.27 -12.53
CA ASP A 37 -12.36 -5.10 -13.01
C ASP A 37 -12.14 -6.58 -12.68
N ALA A 38 -10.92 -7.10 -12.85
CA ALA A 38 -10.57 -8.46 -12.47
C ALA A 38 -10.72 -8.68 -10.96
N LEU A 39 -10.31 -7.69 -10.14
CA LEU A 39 -10.46 -7.72 -8.70
C LEU A 39 -11.94 -7.75 -8.30
N ALA A 40 -12.79 -6.91 -8.89
CA ALA A 40 -14.23 -6.89 -8.65
C ALA A 40 -14.86 -8.26 -8.94
N GLN A 41 -14.51 -8.89 -10.07
CA GLN A 41 -14.98 -10.24 -10.43
C GLN A 41 -14.48 -11.30 -9.44
N ARG A 42 -13.22 -11.21 -8.97
CA ARG A 42 -12.65 -12.13 -7.98
C ARG A 42 -13.44 -12.10 -6.66
N PHE A 43 -13.86 -10.90 -6.24
CA PHE A 43 -14.59 -10.72 -4.99
C PHE A 43 -16.10 -10.90 -5.11
N ARG A 44 -16.67 -11.00 -6.31
CA ARG A 44 -18.11 -11.04 -6.57
C ARG A 44 -18.89 -12.05 -5.70
N ARG A 45 -18.27 -13.20 -5.38
CA ARG A 45 -18.90 -14.30 -4.63
C ARG A 45 -18.36 -14.44 -3.20
N GLU A 46 -17.42 -13.61 -2.80
CA GLU A 46 -16.89 -13.62 -1.45
C GLU A 46 -17.87 -12.89 -0.53
N HIS A 47 -18.07 -13.40 0.67
CA HIS A 47 -18.78 -12.64 1.68
C HIS A 47 -17.84 -11.61 2.30
N ILE A 48 -18.25 -10.34 2.31
CA ILE A 48 -17.49 -9.22 2.86
C ILE A 48 -18.41 -8.44 3.79
N ASP A 49 -18.01 -8.30 5.04
CA ASP A 49 -18.77 -7.58 6.06
C ASP A 49 -18.41 -6.09 6.11
N ALA A 50 -17.14 -5.75 5.81
CA ALA A 50 -16.68 -4.36 5.77
C ALA A 50 -15.51 -4.15 4.81
N LEU A 51 -15.42 -2.95 4.24
CA LEU A 51 -14.38 -2.55 3.31
C LEU A 51 -13.78 -1.20 3.73
N TYR A 52 -12.47 -1.17 3.93
CA TYR A 52 -11.72 0.03 4.27
C TYR A 52 -10.66 0.31 3.22
N CYS A 53 -10.38 1.59 2.98
CA CYS A 53 -9.33 1.97 2.04
C CYS A 53 -8.56 3.22 2.51
N SER A 54 -7.35 3.36 2.00
CA SER A 54 -6.59 4.61 2.08
C SER A 54 -7.36 5.76 1.43
N ASP A 55 -7.04 6.98 1.83
CA ASP A 55 -7.57 8.23 1.31
C ASP A 55 -7.05 8.62 -0.08
N LEU A 56 -5.97 7.99 -0.57
CA LEU A 56 -5.43 8.26 -1.90
C LEU A 56 -6.32 7.69 -3.02
N SER A 57 -6.48 8.44 -4.12
CA SER A 57 -7.45 8.17 -5.19
C SER A 57 -7.30 6.77 -5.78
N ARG A 58 -6.08 6.29 -6.00
CA ARG A 58 -5.79 4.95 -6.52
C ARG A 58 -6.27 3.82 -5.62
N ALA A 59 -6.22 4.00 -4.28
CA ALA A 59 -6.74 3.02 -3.34
C ALA A 59 -8.26 3.08 -3.26
N ARG A 60 -8.84 4.29 -3.29
CA ARG A 60 -10.28 4.49 -3.33
C ARG A 60 -10.91 3.87 -4.57
N ALA A 61 -10.37 4.17 -5.76
CA ALA A 61 -10.85 3.59 -7.01
C ALA A 61 -10.79 2.04 -7.00
N THR A 62 -9.73 1.48 -6.41
CA THR A 62 -9.60 0.02 -6.25
C THR A 62 -10.65 -0.55 -5.30
N ALA A 63 -10.94 0.13 -4.19
CA ALA A 63 -11.95 -0.29 -3.23
C ALA A 63 -13.37 -0.17 -3.80
N GLU A 64 -13.69 0.94 -4.46
CA GLU A 64 -15.00 1.16 -5.09
C GLU A 64 -15.37 0.08 -6.12
N ALA A 65 -14.40 -0.53 -6.77
CA ALA A 65 -14.67 -1.65 -7.67
C ALA A 65 -15.22 -2.88 -6.95
N ILE A 66 -14.79 -3.14 -5.72
CA ILE A 66 -15.28 -4.26 -4.92
C ILE A 66 -16.74 -4.01 -4.53
N THR A 67 -17.12 -2.76 -4.22
CA THR A 67 -18.51 -2.43 -3.83
C THR A 67 -19.54 -2.68 -4.95
N ARG A 68 -19.10 -2.81 -6.22
CA ARG A 68 -20.02 -3.07 -7.36
C ARG A 68 -20.91 -4.30 -7.17
N TYR A 69 -20.46 -5.27 -6.37
CA TYR A 69 -21.17 -6.52 -6.15
C TYR A 69 -21.54 -6.75 -4.67
N HIS A 70 -21.34 -5.73 -3.83
CA HIS A 70 -21.60 -5.79 -2.39
C HIS A 70 -22.33 -4.53 -1.93
N ASP A 71 -23.36 -4.69 -1.14
CA ASP A 71 -24.12 -3.56 -0.55
C ASP A 71 -23.42 -3.06 0.74
N ILE A 72 -22.16 -2.66 0.58
CA ILE A 72 -21.32 -2.09 1.65
C ILE A 72 -20.57 -0.87 1.15
N PRO A 73 -20.39 0.19 1.95
CA PRO A 73 -19.58 1.33 1.58
C PRO A 73 -18.08 1.03 1.69
N ALA A 74 -17.26 1.69 0.85
CA ALA A 74 -15.84 1.78 1.06
C ALA A 74 -15.53 2.89 2.09
N VAL A 75 -15.14 2.51 3.29
CA VAL A 75 -14.83 3.46 4.39
C VAL A 75 -13.39 3.95 4.25
N VAL A 76 -13.23 5.26 4.02
CA VAL A 76 -11.92 5.89 3.89
C VAL A 76 -11.26 6.06 5.26
N THR A 77 -9.99 5.67 5.36
CA THR A 77 -9.18 5.89 6.56
C THR A 77 -7.73 6.26 6.21
N PRO A 78 -7.23 7.44 6.65
CA PRO A 78 -5.84 7.85 6.44
C PRO A 78 -4.81 6.91 7.12
N ARG A 79 -5.26 6.07 8.04
CA ARG A 79 -4.39 5.10 8.72
C ARG A 79 -3.83 4.02 7.77
N LEU A 80 -4.44 3.83 6.59
CA LEU A 80 -4.00 2.89 5.55
C LEU A 80 -3.22 3.55 4.41
N THR A 81 -2.88 4.84 4.53
CA THR A 81 -2.17 5.62 3.50
C THR A 81 -0.75 5.11 3.29
N GLU A 82 -0.18 5.38 2.11
CA GLU A 82 1.22 5.05 1.78
C GLU A 82 2.17 5.87 2.65
N ILE A 83 3.43 5.44 2.71
CA ILE A 83 4.50 6.23 3.30
C ILE A 83 4.62 7.58 2.58
N CYS A 84 4.75 8.67 3.34
CA CYS A 84 5.15 9.96 2.78
C CYS A 84 6.64 9.91 2.39
N MET A 85 6.95 10.16 1.12
CA MET A 85 8.31 10.13 0.59
C MET A 85 8.97 11.52 0.57
N GLY A 86 8.28 12.55 1.09
CA GLY A 86 8.79 13.91 1.20
C GLY A 86 9.23 14.49 -0.15
N VAL A 87 10.42 15.09 -0.18
CA VAL A 87 10.96 15.75 -1.40
C VAL A 87 11.20 14.79 -2.58
N TRP A 88 11.05 13.49 -2.39
CA TRP A 88 11.16 12.51 -3.47
C TRP A 88 9.86 12.33 -4.27
N GLU A 89 8.72 12.73 -3.72
CA GLU A 89 7.40 12.50 -4.34
C GLU A 89 7.28 13.15 -5.73
N GLY A 90 6.68 12.43 -6.66
CA GLY A 90 6.48 12.85 -8.05
C GLY A 90 7.72 12.78 -8.93
N ARG A 91 8.90 12.53 -8.37
CA ARG A 91 10.17 12.46 -9.11
C ARG A 91 10.41 11.07 -9.70
N ALA A 92 11.19 10.99 -10.77
CA ALA A 92 11.62 9.70 -11.30
C ALA A 92 12.65 9.04 -10.36
N TRP A 93 12.57 7.72 -10.22
CA TRP A 93 13.51 6.98 -9.36
C TRP A 93 14.97 7.20 -9.75
N GLY A 94 15.28 7.28 -11.07
CA GLY A 94 16.65 7.51 -11.57
C GLY A 94 17.19 8.89 -11.20
N ASP A 95 16.35 9.94 -11.23
CA ASP A 95 16.76 11.30 -10.85
C ASP A 95 17.10 11.36 -9.36
N VAL A 96 16.26 10.71 -8.53
CA VAL A 96 16.47 10.65 -7.08
C VAL A 96 17.71 9.84 -6.74
N GLU A 97 17.95 8.70 -7.41
CA GLU A 97 19.17 7.91 -7.23
C GLU A 97 20.44 8.70 -7.56
N HIS A 98 20.37 9.52 -8.61
CA HIS A 98 21.50 10.38 -9.00
C HIS A 98 21.76 11.51 -8.00
N GLU A 99 20.70 12.17 -7.52
CA GLU A 99 20.81 13.35 -6.64
C GLU A 99 21.02 12.97 -5.16
N PHE A 100 20.42 11.84 -4.72
CA PHE A 100 20.46 11.37 -3.32
C PHE A 100 21.02 9.93 -3.19
N PRO A 101 22.22 9.64 -3.73
CA PRO A 101 22.71 8.27 -3.83
C PRO A 101 22.86 7.58 -2.47
N GLU A 102 23.26 8.32 -1.43
CA GLU A 102 23.38 7.77 -0.08
C GLU A 102 22.03 7.44 0.52
N GLN A 103 21.05 8.33 0.41
CA GLN A 103 19.70 8.10 0.92
C GLN A 103 19.00 6.98 0.15
N MET A 104 19.22 6.87 -1.17
CA MET A 104 18.71 5.76 -1.97
C MET A 104 19.32 4.42 -1.52
N ARG A 105 20.62 4.41 -1.21
CA ARG A 105 21.26 3.23 -0.62
C ARG A 105 20.60 2.83 0.69
N TRP A 106 20.39 3.79 1.61
CA TRP A 106 19.71 3.52 2.88
C TRP A 106 18.29 3.03 2.68
N PHE A 107 17.51 3.68 1.81
CA PHE A 107 16.16 3.23 1.48
C PHE A 107 16.09 1.77 1.05
N ASN A 108 17.10 1.30 0.30
CA ASN A 108 17.15 -0.07 -0.23
C ASN A 108 17.78 -1.08 0.72
N THR A 109 18.69 -0.69 1.63
CA THR A 109 19.49 -1.63 2.43
C THR A 109 19.29 -1.50 3.93
N ASP A 110 18.90 -0.32 4.41
CA ASP A 110 18.65 -0.03 5.83
C ASP A 110 17.61 1.10 5.96
N PRO A 111 16.32 0.79 5.74
CA PRO A 111 15.24 1.79 5.70
C PRO A 111 15.10 2.60 7.00
N ASP A 112 15.61 2.11 8.11
CA ASP A 112 15.64 2.84 9.37
C ASP A 112 16.57 4.07 9.34
N ARG A 113 17.58 4.07 8.47
CA ARG A 113 18.52 5.19 8.27
C ARG A 113 18.07 6.15 7.18
N TRP A 114 17.12 5.74 6.35
CA TRP A 114 16.59 6.60 5.30
C TRP A 114 15.83 7.78 5.91
N SER A 115 16.23 8.98 5.52
CA SER A 115 15.57 10.22 5.96
C SER A 115 15.81 11.33 4.93
N VAL A 116 14.73 11.90 4.42
CA VAL A 116 14.76 13.07 3.54
C VAL A 116 13.76 14.11 4.01
N PRO A 117 13.90 15.39 3.66
CA PRO A 117 12.98 16.42 4.12
C PRO A 117 11.51 16.07 3.82
N GLY A 118 10.69 16.10 4.86
CA GLY A 118 9.25 15.83 4.75
C GLY A 118 8.85 14.36 4.65
N CYS A 119 9.77 13.39 4.75
CA CYS A 119 9.42 11.98 4.73
C CYS A 119 8.81 11.51 6.06
N GLU A 120 7.98 10.47 5.99
CA GLU A 120 7.51 9.72 7.16
C GLU A 120 8.55 8.63 7.50
N PRO A 121 9.02 8.52 8.77
CA PRO A 121 9.90 7.42 9.16
C PRO A 121 9.20 6.06 8.95
N ILE A 122 9.92 5.10 8.38
CA ILE A 122 9.35 3.78 8.07
C ILE A 122 8.78 3.05 9.31
N ARG A 123 9.38 3.28 10.47
CA ARG A 123 8.88 2.72 11.73
C ARG A 123 7.55 3.31 12.16
N ASP A 124 7.24 4.54 11.79
CA ASP A 124 5.96 5.15 12.10
C ASP A 124 4.87 4.63 11.17
N VAL A 125 5.20 4.38 9.88
CA VAL A 125 4.34 3.62 8.96
C VAL A 125 4.02 2.24 9.55
N GLN A 126 5.03 1.52 10.03
CA GLN A 126 4.87 0.20 10.62
C GLN A 126 3.93 0.23 11.83
N LYS A 127 4.13 1.19 12.74
CA LYS A 127 3.30 1.36 13.95
C LYS A 127 1.85 1.72 13.61
N ARG A 128 1.63 2.70 12.69
CA ARG A 128 0.25 3.11 12.33
C ARG A 128 -0.50 2.02 11.61
N MET A 129 0.16 1.30 10.69
CA MET A 129 -0.45 0.17 9.98
C MET A 129 -0.82 -0.96 10.95
N LYS A 130 0.09 -1.33 11.85
CA LYS A 130 -0.17 -2.32 12.88
C LYS A 130 -1.41 -1.94 13.71
N ARG A 131 -1.42 -0.74 14.30
CA ARG A 131 -2.54 -0.26 15.11
C ARG A 131 -3.84 -0.20 14.31
N ALA A 132 -3.79 0.26 13.04
CA ALA A 132 -4.97 0.34 12.21
C ALA A 132 -5.58 -1.05 11.97
N ILE A 133 -4.77 -2.03 11.60
CA ILE A 133 -5.24 -3.37 11.26
C ILE A 133 -5.69 -4.13 12.51
N GLU A 134 -4.98 -4.01 13.64
CA GLU A 134 -5.38 -4.63 14.91
C GLU A 134 -6.70 -4.07 15.43
N ASP A 135 -6.89 -2.74 15.39
CA ASP A 135 -8.15 -2.11 15.80
C ASP A 135 -9.32 -2.53 14.92
N LEU A 136 -9.10 -2.60 13.60
CA LEU A 136 -10.15 -3.06 12.66
C LEU A 136 -10.46 -4.55 12.87
N ALA A 137 -9.44 -5.38 13.08
CA ALA A 137 -9.63 -6.79 13.39
C ALA A 137 -10.45 -7.00 14.66
N ALA A 138 -10.17 -6.23 15.71
CA ALA A 138 -10.90 -6.31 16.98
C ALA A 138 -12.37 -5.88 16.84
N ARG A 139 -12.66 -4.88 16.01
CA ARG A 139 -14.05 -4.41 15.76
C ARG A 139 -14.89 -5.38 14.95
N HIS A 140 -14.24 -6.25 14.19
CA HIS A 140 -14.87 -7.16 13.22
C HIS A 140 -14.62 -8.63 13.57
N ASP A 141 -14.62 -8.98 14.87
CA ASP A 141 -14.39 -10.37 15.27
C ASP A 141 -15.43 -11.32 14.65
N GLY A 142 -14.95 -12.42 14.09
CA GLY A 142 -15.78 -13.39 13.38
C GLY A 142 -16.18 -12.99 11.95
N GLN A 143 -15.81 -11.79 11.49
CA GLN A 143 -16.19 -11.24 10.19
C GLN A 143 -15.06 -11.32 9.14
N THR A 144 -15.43 -11.08 7.88
CA THR A 144 -14.50 -10.94 6.76
C THR A 144 -14.40 -9.47 6.34
N ILE A 145 -13.20 -8.89 6.40
CA ILE A 145 -12.98 -7.50 6.02
C ILE A 145 -11.95 -7.38 4.89
N VAL A 146 -12.09 -6.34 4.09
CA VAL A 146 -11.15 -5.99 3.03
C VAL A 146 -10.49 -4.66 3.36
N LEU A 147 -9.16 -4.60 3.25
CA LEU A 147 -8.35 -3.41 3.46
C LEU A 147 -7.56 -3.10 2.19
N VAL A 148 -7.79 -1.94 1.57
CA VAL A 148 -7.06 -1.50 0.38
C VAL A 148 -6.04 -0.44 0.77
N SER A 149 -4.76 -0.74 0.52
CA SER A 149 -3.62 0.09 0.91
C SER A 149 -2.53 0.08 -0.17
N HIS A 150 -1.28 0.28 0.19
CA HIS A 150 -0.17 0.57 -0.71
C HIS A 150 1.03 -0.35 -0.48
N GLY A 151 1.99 -0.28 -1.39
CA GLY A 151 3.11 -1.21 -1.43
C GLY A 151 4.00 -1.19 -0.19
N MET A 152 4.51 -0.03 0.20
CA MET A 152 5.42 0.09 1.34
C MET A 152 4.66 -0.06 2.67
N ALA A 153 3.47 0.52 2.78
CA ALA A 153 2.63 0.40 3.97
C ALA A 153 2.29 -1.07 4.29
N ILE A 154 1.88 -1.85 3.26
CA ILE A 154 1.60 -3.28 3.41
C ILE A 154 2.86 -4.06 3.82
N ARG A 155 4.00 -3.81 3.16
CA ARG A 155 5.27 -4.50 3.46
C ARG A 155 5.74 -4.21 4.89
N ALA A 156 5.66 -2.93 5.32
CA ALA A 156 6.00 -2.54 6.69
C ALA A 156 5.17 -3.31 7.73
N TYR A 157 3.87 -3.47 7.48
CA TYR A 157 2.99 -4.27 8.32
C TYR A 157 3.35 -5.76 8.30
N LEU A 158 3.57 -6.34 7.12
CA LEU A 158 3.91 -7.76 6.98
C LEU A 158 5.24 -8.11 7.68
N CYS A 159 6.22 -7.21 7.68
CA CYS A 159 7.45 -7.40 8.46
C CYS A 159 7.12 -7.58 9.96
N THR A 160 6.16 -6.83 10.50
CA THR A 160 5.72 -6.99 11.90
C THR A 160 5.09 -8.36 12.15
N VAL A 161 4.16 -8.77 11.28
CA VAL A 161 3.40 -10.02 11.46
C VAL A 161 4.29 -11.25 11.31
N LEU A 162 5.25 -11.18 10.39
CA LEU A 162 6.15 -12.30 10.08
C LEU A 162 7.43 -12.30 10.93
N GLY A 163 7.61 -11.31 11.82
CA GLY A 163 8.83 -11.16 12.63
C GLY A 163 10.08 -10.87 11.79
N LEU A 164 9.91 -10.22 10.63
CA LEU A 164 10.99 -9.88 9.71
C LEU A 164 11.58 -8.51 10.01
N SER A 165 12.87 -8.34 9.71
CA SER A 165 13.50 -7.02 9.73
C SER A 165 12.97 -6.14 8.60
N LEU A 166 12.94 -4.82 8.80
CA LEU A 166 12.56 -3.84 7.79
C LEU A 166 13.49 -3.81 6.57
N ILE A 167 14.71 -4.35 6.66
CA ILE A 167 15.59 -4.51 5.49
C ILE A 167 14.95 -5.37 4.38
N HIS A 168 14.05 -6.30 4.73
CA HIS A 168 13.32 -7.12 3.76
C HIS A 168 12.21 -6.36 3.02
N ILE A 169 11.87 -5.13 3.44
CA ILE A 169 10.89 -4.29 2.74
C ILE A 169 11.32 -3.97 1.31
N SER A 170 12.60 -3.71 1.11
CA SER A 170 13.17 -3.24 -0.15
C SER A 170 13.69 -4.37 -1.03
N GLU A 171 13.76 -5.61 -0.53
CA GLU A 171 14.14 -6.73 -1.38
C GLU A 171 13.21 -6.83 -2.58
N PRO A 172 13.71 -6.62 -3.82
CA PRO A 172 12.90 -6.86 -4.98
C PRO A 172 12.53 -8.35 -4.95
N THR A 173 11.25 -8.65 -5.03
CA THR A 173 10.78 -9.98 -5.38
C THR A 173 11.24 -10.24 -6.82
N ARG A 174 12.54 -10.54 -7.00
CA ARG A 174 13.02 -11.10 -8.26
C ARG A 174 12.39 -12.47 -8.35
N PRO A 175 11.60 -12.78 -9.39
CA PRO A 175 11.36 -14.16 -9.71
C PRO A 175 12.75 -14.75 -9.92
N ARG A 176 13.17 -15.68 -9.07
CA ARG A 176 14.27 -16.59 -9.45
C ARG A 176 13.74 -17.35 -10.64
N LEU A 177 14.17 -16.96 -11.83
CA LEU A 177 14.07 -17.83 -12.99
C LEU A 177 14.85 -19.09 -12.63
N ILE A 178 14.10 -20.14 -12.33
CA ILE A 178 14.63 -21.52 -12.26
C ILE A 178 14.73 -22.00 -13.70
#